data_1085aac7917db19e69885704a14cbbbf
#
_entry.id   1085aac7917db19e69885704a14cbbbf
#
_cell.length_a   1.000
_cell.length_b   1.000
_cell.length_c   1.000
_cell.angle_alpha   90.00
_cell.angle_beta   90.00
_cell.angle_gamma   90.00
#
_symmetry.space_group_name_H-M   'P 1'
#
loop_
_entity.id
_entity.type
_entity.pdbx_description
1 polymer ?
#
loop_
_entity_poly.entity_id
_entity_poly.type
_entity_poly.pdbx_seq_one_letter_code
_entity_poly.pdbx_strand_id
1 'polypeptide(L)'
;VRNIREYNEQVRSGALKRIDGHEILPYIVLIVDEFADLMMTVGKEVEQPIARLAQKARAAGIHMVIATQRPSTDVITGLIKANFPARIAFKVFSMVDSRTVLDSPGANQLIGRGDMLFYQGKDMIRVQCAFMDTPETEAIVEYIAQQESTGSAYELPEYIPEGEENGAKGFNPNEKDSLFDEVARMVVKTQVGSTSNIQ
;
A
#
# COMPACT_ATOMS: atom_id res chain seq x y z
N VAL A 1 -15.45 17.91 5.64
CA VAL A 1 -14.73 17.62 4.39
C VAL A 1 -15.02 16.19 3.98
N ARG A 2 -15.41 15.96 2.71
CA ARG A 2 -15.84 14.64 2.25
C ARG A 2 -14.73 13.85 1.56
N ASN A 3 -13.77 14.55 0.99
CA ASN A 3 -12.67 13.95 0.24
C ASN A 3 -11.45 14.89 0.18
N ILE A 4 -10.31 14.36 -0.24
CA ILE A 4 -9.04 15.09 -0.35
C ILE A 4 -9.11 16.32 -1.26
N ARG A 5 -9.92 16.27 -2.33
CA ARG A 5 -10.06 17.40 -3.26
C ARG A 5 -10.70 18.60 -2.55
N GLU A 6 -11.81 18.37 -1.88
CA GLU A 6 -12.51 19.40 -1.09
C GLU A 6 -11.63 19.92 0.04
N TYR A 7 -10.91 19.01 0.73
CA TYR A 7 -9.96 19.39 1.77
C TYR A 7 -8.87 20.32 1.21
N ASN A 8 -8.20 19.91 0.13
CA ASN A 8 -7.14 20.72 -0.48
C ASN A 8 -7.65 22.06 -1.02
N GLU A 9 -8.88 22.13 -1.52
CA GLU A 9 -9.52 23.39 -1.92
C GLU A 9 -9.74 24.33 -0.72
N GLN A 10 -10.17 23.80 0.43
CA GLN A 10 -10.33 24.62 1.64
C GLN A 10 -8.98 25.09 2.21
N VAL A 11 -7.94 24.29 2.12
CA VAL A 11 -6.57 24.73 2.49
C VAL A 11 -6.06 25.82 1.53
N ARG A 12 -6.28 25.66 0.23
CA ARG A 12 -5.84 26.66 -0.77
C ARG A 12 -6.60 27.98 -0.64
N SER A 13 -7.89 27.93 -0.34
CA SER A 13 -8.70 29.13 -0.15
C SER A 13 -8.49 29.82 1.20
N GLY A 14 -7.72 29.20 2.11
CA GLY A 14 -7.48 29.71 3.47
C GLY A 14 -8.65 29.50 4.44
N ALA A 15 -9.68 28.75 4.04
CA ALA A 15 -10.78 28.35 4.94
C ALA A 15 -10.27 27.42 6.04
N LEU A 16 -9.30 26.55 5.72
CA LEU A 16 -8.49 25.80 6.69
C LEU A 16 -7.10 26.45 6.74
N LYS A 17 -6.69 26.92 7.92
CA LYS A 17 -5.46 27.70 8.06
C LYS A 17 -4.27 26.78 8.35
N ARG A 18 -3.11 27.10 7.75
CA ARG A 18 -1.84 26.40 8.02
C ARG A 18 -1.40 26.52 9.49
N ILE A 19 -1.78 27.61 10.17
CA ILE A 19 -1.50 27.79 11.61
C ILE A 19 -2.12 26.70 12.46
N ASP A 20 -3.23 26.11 12.00
CA ASP A 20 -3.93 25.00 12.69
C ASP A 20 -3.39 23.62 12.25
N GLY A 21 -2.22 23.58 11.60
CA GLY A 21 -1.58 22.35 11.14
C GLY A 21 -2.17 21.76 9.84
N HIS A 22 -3.00 22.53 9.12
CA HIS A 22 -3.58 22.09 7.84
C HIS A 22 -2.63 22.38 6.68
N GLU A 23 -2.26 21.32 5.95
CA GLU A 23 -1.42 21.39 4.75
C GLU A 23 -2.11 20.71 3.57
N ILE A 24 -1.66 21.05 2.36
CA ILE A 24 -2.13 20.37 1.14
C ILE A 24 -1.64 18.94 1.17
N LEU A 25 -2.58 17.99 1.15
CA LEU A 25 -2.26 16.57 1.13
C LEU A 25 -1.98 16.10 -0.30
N PRO A 26 -0.93 15.30 -0.51
CA PRO A 26 -0.63 14.69 -1.79
C PRO A 26 -1.61 13.58 -2.14
N TYR A 27 -1.77 13.31 -3.44
CA TYR A 27 -2.34 12.02 -3.88
C TYR A 27 -1.25 10.95 -3.78
N ILE A 28 -1.63 9.79 -3.31
CA ILE A 28 -0.74 8.63 -3.14
C ILE A 28 -1.15 7.56 -4.15
N VAL A 29 -0.20 7.05 -4.91
CA VAL A 29 -0.40 5.88 -5.77
C VAL A 29 0.41 4.72 -5.18
N LEU A 30 -0.29 3.70 -4.71
CA LEU A 30 0.31 2.47 -4.21
C LEU A 30 0.33 1.44 -5.33
N ILE A 31 1.51 0.97 -5.69
CA ILE A 31 1.69 -0.04 -6.73
C ILE A 31 2.25 -1.30 -6.08
N VAL A 32 1.54 -2.41 -6.23
CA VAL A 32 2.00 -3.76 -5.85
C VAL A 32 2.30 -4.50 -7.16
N ASP A 33 3.58 -4.71 -7.44
CA ASP A 33 4.08 -5.28 -8.70
C ASP A 33 3.75 -6.77 -8.83
N GLU A 34 3.99 -7.56 -7.78
CA GLU A 34 3.63 -8.99 -7.74
C GLU A 34 2.88 -9.32 -6.44
N PHE A 35 1.56 -9.30 -6.53
CA PHE A 35 0.69 -9.55 -5.39
C PHE A 35 0.76 -10.99 -4.88
N ALA A 36 1.06 -11.94 -5.76
CA ALA A 36 1.22 -13.33 -5.37
C ALA A 36 2.36 -13.52 -4.36
N ASP A 37 3.48 -12.83 -4.53
CA ASP A 37 4.61 -12.93 -3.61
C ASP A 37 4.24 -12.38 -2.22
N LEU A 38 3.47 -11.29 -2.18
CA LEU A 38 2.95 -10.74 -0.93
C LEU A 38 2.00 -11.72 -0.22
N MET A 39 1.06 -12.33 -0.98
CA MET A 39 0.15 -13.35 -0.47
C MET A 39 0.85 -14.62 0.01
N MET A 40 1.95 -15.02 -0.64
CA MET A 40 2.75 -16.18 -0.24
C MET A 40 3.60 -15.91 1.00
N THR A 41 4.06 -14.69 1.19
CA THR A 41 4.96 -14.31 2.30
C THR A 41 4.17 -14.01 3.58
N VAL A 42 3.11 -13.23 3.49
CA VAL A 42 2.31 -12.75 4.63
C VAL A 42 1.04 -13.58 4.81
N GLY A 43 0.61 -14.27 3.76
CA GLY A 43 -0.61 -15.06 3.77
C GLY A 43 -1.88 -14.22 3.69
N LYS A 44 -3.00 -14.82 4.12
CA LYS A 44 -4.32 -14.18 4.04
C LYS A 44 -4.49 -12.96 4.97
N GLU A 45 -3.56 -12.74 5.88
CA GLU A 45 -3.60 -11.61 6.80
C GLU A 45 -3.47 -10.27 6.08
N VAL A 46 -2.79 -10.23 4.93
CA VAL A 46 -2.65 -9.01 4.10
C VAL A 46 -3.93 -8.67 3.31
N GLU A 47 -4.79 -9.64 3.06
CA GLU A 47 -5.97 -9.48 2.22
C GLU A 47 -6.98 -8.49 2.83
N GLN A 48 -7.26 -8.61 4.12
CA GLN A 48 -8.20 -7.74 4.83
C GLN A 48 -7.72 -6.26 4.88
N PRO A 49 -6.48 -5.94 5.25
CA PRO A 49 -5.94 -4.60 5.18
C PRO A 49 -6.03 -3.98 3.78
N ILE A 50 -5.68 -4.73 2.73
CA ILE A 50 -5.76 -4.25 1.35
C ILE A 50 -7.21 -3.95 0.95
N ALA A 51 -8.13 -4.86 1.23
CA ALA A 51 -9.55 -4.66 0.94
C ALA A 51 -10.11 -3.44 1.70
N ARG A 52 -9.77 -3.29 2.97
CA ARG A 52 -10.16 -2.14 3.79
C ARG A 52 -9.57 -0.82 3.26
N LEU A 53 -8.31 -0.86 2.84
CA LEU A 53 -7.66 0.30 2.23
C LEU A 53 -8.36 0.67 0.92
N ALA A 54 -8.62 -0.28 0.02
CA ALA A 54 -9.31 -0.04 -1.24
C ALA A 54 -10.72 0.58 -1.06
N GLN A 55 -11.45 0.15 -0.03
CA GLN A 55 -12.78 0.71 0.30
C GLN A 55 -12.73 2.17 0.75
N LYS A 56 -11.72 2.54 1.54
CA LYS A 56 -11.64 3.85 2.20
C LYS A 56 -10.71 4.84 1.50
N ALA A 57 -9.74 4.34 0.76
CA ALA A 57 -8.64 5.10 0.22
C ALA A 57 -9.04 6.15 -0.83
N ARG A 58 -10.10 5.88 -1.60
CA ARG A 58 -10.56 6.79 -2.66
C ARG A 58 -10.86 8.21 -2.14
N ALA A 59 -11.53 8.31 -1.01
CA ALA A 59 -11.84 9.60 -0.42
C ALA A 59 -10.59 10.30 0.13
N ALA A 60 -9.62 9.53 0.61
CA ALA A 60 -8.34 10.02 1.11
C ALA A 60 -7.33 10.36 0.00
N GLY A 61 -7.65 10.09 -1.28
CA GLY A 61 -6.75 10.35 -2.41
C GLY A 61 -5.68 9.29 -2.60
N ILE A 62 -5.90 8.08 -2.11
CA ILE A 62 -5.00 6.94 -2.32
C ILE A 62 -5.57 6.08 -3.44
N HIS A 63 -4.77 5.83 -4.46
CA HIS A 63 -5.08 4.96 -5.58
C HIS A 63 -4.21 3.72 -5.52
N MET A 64 -4.80 2.56 -5.83
CA MET A 64 -4.08 1.29 -5.76
C MET A 64 -4.05 0.61 -7.13
N VAL A 65 -2.88 0.13 -7.51
CA VAL A 65 -2.65 -0.75 -8.64
C VAL A 65 -2.07 -2.06 -8.11
N ILE A 66 -2.80 -3.16 -8.29
CA ILE A 66 -2.34 -4.48 -7.86
C ILE A 66 -2.12 -5.31 -9.12
N ALA A 67 -0.89 -5.74 -9.32
CA ALA A 67 -0.51 -6.60 -10.43
C ALA A 67 -0.06 -7.98 -9.95
N THR A 68 -0.18 -8.98 -10.80
CA THR A 68 0.35 -10.32 -10.57
C THR A 68 0.56 -11.05 -11.89
N GLN A 69 1.62 -11.82 -11.96
CA GLN A 69 1.90 -12.76 -13.06
C GLN A 69 1.34 -14.15 -12.77
N ARG A 70 0.75 -14.37 -11.56
CA ARG A 70 0.20 -15.66 -11.11
C ARG A 70 -1.30 -15.52 -10.80
N PRO A 71 -2.17 -15.51 -11.84
CA PRO A 71 -3.59 -15.31 -11.66
C PRO A 71 -4.29 -16.58 -11.14
N SER A 72 -4.03 -16.95 -9.90
CA SER A 72 -4.70 -18.05 -9.22
C SER A 72 -5.85 -17.56 -8.34
N THR A 73 -6.77 -18.42 -8.00
CA THR A 73 -7.91 -18.10 -7.11
C THR A 73 -7.48 -17.80 -5.67
N ASP A 74 -6.31 -18.28 -5.27
CA ASP A 74 -5.72 -18.00 -3.95
C ASP A 74 -5.10 -16.61 -3.88
N VAL A 75 -4.72 -16.04 -5.02
CA VAL A 75 -4.16 -14.69 -5.14
C VAL A 75 -5.26 -13.69 -5.46
N ILE A 76 -6.06 -13.94 -6.48
CA ILE A 76 -7.16 -13.08 -6.92
C ILE A 76 -8.47 -13.60 -6.31
N THR A 77 -8.64 -13.38 -5.04
CA THR A 77 -9.78 -13.85 -4.28
C THR A 77 -11.06 -13.06 -4.58
N GLY A 78 -12.20 -13.58 -4.12
CA GLY A 78 -13.48 -12.87 -4.22
C GLY A 78 -13.47 -11.55 -3.49
N LEU A 79 -12.76 -11.44 -2.36
CA LEU A 79 -12.64 -10.21 -1.59
C LEU A 79 -11.84 -9.14 -2.35
N ILE A 80 -10.73 -9.51 -2.97
CA ILE A 80 -9.94 -8.61 -3.83
C ILE A 80 -10.78 -8.15 -5.02
N LYS A 81 -11.44 -9.06 -5.75
CA LYS A 81 -12.28 -8.70 -6.91
C LYS A 81 -13.44 -7.77 -6.56
N ALA A 82 -14.04 -7.93 -5.39
CA ALA A 82 -15.14 -7.07 -4.93
C ALA A 82 -14.70 -5.62 -4.68
N ASN A 83 -13.42 -5.41 -4.33
CA ASN A 83 -12.87 -4.10 -4.01
C ASN A 83 -12.08 -3.45 -5.16
N PHE A 84 -11.76 -4.23 -6.20
CA PHE A 84 -11.09 -3.79 -7.42
C PHE A 84 -12.00 -4.02 -8.63
N PRO A 85 -12.99 -3.14 -8.87
CA PRO A 85 -13.95 -3.31 -9.94
C PRO A 85 -13.36 -3.07 -11.34
N ALA A 86 -12.32 -2.25 -11.46
CA ALA A 86 -11.59 -2.07 -12.70
C ALA A 86 -10.47 -3.11 -12.79
N ARG A 87 -10.46 -3.87 -13.88
CA ARG A 87 -9.50 -4.97 -14.08
C ARG A 87 -8.93 -4.94 -15.47
N ILE A 88 -7.66 -5.29 -15.58
CA ILE A 88 -6.93 -5.40 -16.82
C ILE A 88 -6.34 -6.80 -16.89
N ALA A 89 -6.49 -7.47 -18.01
CA ALA A 89 -5.76 -8.69 -18.29
C ALA A 89 -5.03 -8.56 -19.63
N PHE A 90 -3.73 -8.73 -19.60
CA PHE A 90 -2.94 -9.03 -20.78
C PHE A 90 -3.09 -10.50 -21.16
N LYS A 91 -2.37 -10.94 -22.18
CA LYS A 91 -2.42 -12.34 -22.62
C LYS A 91 -2.07 -13.28 -21.46
N VAL A 92 -2.96 -14.23 -21.20
CA VAL A 92 -2.75 -15.33 -20.25
C VAL A 92 -2.70 -16.66 -20.98
N PHE A 93 -2.21 -17.71 -20.31
CA PHE A 93 -2.05 -19.03 -20.93
C PHE A 93 -3.37 -19.79 -21.08
N SER A 94 -4.25 -19.68 -20.13
CA SER A 94 -5.48 -20.48 -20.08
C SER A 94 -6.75 -19.65 -19.98
N MET A 95 -7.87 -20.27 -20.37
CA MET A 95 -9.20 -19.70 -20.16
C MET A 95 -9.52 -19.58 -18.65
N VAL A 96 -8.95 -20.47 -17.83
CA VAL A 96 -9.13 -20.43 -16.37
C VAL A 96 -8.51 -19.16 -15.80
N ASP A 97 -7.29 -18.83 -16.23
CA ASP A 97 -6.61 -17.60 -15.80
C ASP A 97 -7.41 -16.36 -16.19
N SER A 98 -7.94 -16.34 -17.43
CA SER A 98 -8.81 -15.25 -17.87
C SER A 98 -10.04 -15.08 -16.97
N ARG A 99 -10.70 -16.17 -16.62
CA ARG A 99 -11.85 -16.13 -15.72
C ARG A 99 -11.47 -15.75 -14.30
N THR A 100 -10.30 -16.15 -13.85
CA THR A 100 -9.81 -15.76 -12.51
C THR A 100 -9.68 -14.25 -12.40
N VAL A 101 -9.13 -13.57 -13.43
CA VAL A 101 -8.95 -12.11 -13.42
C VAL A 101 -10.25 -11.38 -13.76
N LEU A 102 -10.92 -11.76 -14.88
CA LEU A 102 -11.98 -10.97 -15.51
C LEU A 102 -13.40 -11.51 -15.26
N ASP A 103 -13.54 -12.66 -14.59
CA ASP A 103 -14.79 -13.43 -14.50
C ASP A 103 -15.34 -13.88 -15.88
N SER A 104 -14.55 -13.69 -16.93
CA SER A 104 -14.89 -13.97 -18.33
C SER A 104 -13.71 -14.57 -19.09
N PRO A 105 -13.97 -15.40 -20.14
CA PRO A 105 -12.92 -15.84 -21.04
C PRO A 105 -12.49 -14.70 -21.98
N GLY A 106 -11.38 -14.88 -22.68
CA GLY A 106 -10.96 -13.99 -23.77
C GLY A 106 -9.49 -13.54 -23.66
N ALA A 107 -8.94 -13.37 -22.46
CA ALA A 107 -7.56 -12.94 -22.32
C ALA A 107 -6.54 -13.99 -22.81
N ASN A 108 -6.93 -15.26 -22.86
CA ASN A 108 -6.13 -16.33 -23.45
C ASN A 108 -6.05 -16.27 -24.98
N GLN A 109 -6.94 -15.50 -25.64
CA GLN A 109 -6.99 -15.32 -27.09
C GLN A 109 -6.27 -14.04 -27.55
N LEU A 110 -5.75 -13.24 -26.65
CA LEU A 110 -4.99 -12.03 -26.96
C LEU A 110 -3.69 -12.36 -27.69
N ILE A 111 -3.24 -11.43 -28.51
CA ILE A 111 -2.03 -11.60 -29.33
C ILE A 111 -0.77 -11.47 -28.46
N GLY A 112 -0.82 -10.64 -27.42
CA GLY A 112 0.34 -10.19 -26.63
C GLY A 112 0.84 -8.82 -27.10
N ARG A 113 2.03 -8.42 -26.62
CA ARG A 113 2.65 -7.14 -26.99
C ARG A 113 1.77 -5.92 -26.70
N GLY A 114 1.15 -5.88 -25.52
CA GLY A 114 0.27 -4.78 -25.13
C GLY A 114 -1.20 -4.94 -25.51
N ASP A 115 -1.58 -6.04 -26.19
CA ASP A 115 -2.98 -6.38 -26.41
C ASP A 115 -3.62 -6.81 -25.09
N MET A 116 -4.67 -6.12 -24.65
CA MET A 116 -5.30 -6.33 -23.35
C MET A 116 -6.82 -6.29 -23.40
N LEU A 117 -7.44 -6.88 -22.40
CA LEU A 117 -8.85 -6.69 -22.06
C LEU A 117 -8.95 -5.78 -20.83
N PHE A 118 -9.76 -4.74 -20.96
CA PHE A 118 -10.12 -3.83 -19.89
C PHE A 118 -11.58 -4.04 -19.49
N TYR A 119 -11.81 -4.29 -18.21
CA TYR A 119 -13.12 -4.47 -17.61
C TYR A 119 -13.36 -3.41 -16.53
N GLN A 120 -14.49 -2.72 -16.61
CA GLN A 120 -14.88 -1.69 -15.65
C GLN A 120 -16.30 -1.91 -15.10
N GLY A 121 -16.60 -3.14 -14.70
CA GLY A 121 -17.84 -3.48 -14.00
C GLY A 121 -19.05 -3.80 -14.88
N LYS A 122 -19.04 -3.45 -16.18
CA LYS A 122 -20.12 -3.77 -17.13
C LYS A 122 -19.58 -4.29 -18.45
N ASP A 123 -18.76 -3.49 -19.12
CA ASP A 123 -18.32 -3.76 -20.48
C ASP A 123 -16.87 -4.22 -20.48
N MET A 124 -16.60 -5.18 -21.37
CA MET A 124 -15.27 -5.66 -21.67
C MET A 124 -14.78 -4.97 -22.93
N ILE A 125 -13.71 -4.21 -22.84
CA ILE A 125 -13.13 -3.47 -23.97
C ILE A 125 -11.76 -4.08 -24.29
N ARG A 126 -11.53 -4.44 -25.55
CA ARG A 126 -10.20 -4.81 -26.02
C ARG A 126 -9.43 -3.57 -26.43
N VAL A 127 -8.25 -3.41 -25.91
CA VAL A 127 -7.38 -2.25 -26.13
C VAL A 127 -6.00 -2.73 -26.56
N GLN A 128 -5.47 -2.15 -27.64
CA GLN A 128 -4.07 -2.32 -28.00
C GLN A 128 -3.28 -1.19 -27.36
N CYS A 129 -2.51 -1.52 -26.33
CA CYS A 129 -1.53 -0.60 -25.74
C CYS A 129 -0.27 -0.51 -26.60
N ALA A 130 0.47 0.58 -26.44
CA ALA A 130 1.85 0.64 -26.88
C ALA A 130 2.64 -0.47 -26.22
N PHE A 131 3.50 -1.11 -26.99
CA PHE A 131 4.47 -2.05 -26.42
C PHE A 131 5.62 -1.25 -25.79
N MET A 132 5.93 -1.54 -24.55
CA MET A 132 7.07 -0.99 -23.86
C MET A 132 8.09 -2.10 -23.57
N ASP A 133 9.32 -1.83 -23.94
CA ASP A 133 10.46 -2.71 -23.62
C ASP A 133 11.44 -1.98 -22.69
N THR A 134 12.52 -2.64 -22.33
CA THR A 134 13.52 -2.12 -21.38
C THR A 134 14.05 -0.74 -21.77
N PRO A 135 14.43 -0.45 -23.05
CA PRO A 135 14.97 0.86 -23.41
C PRO A 135 13.97 2.00 -23.20
N GLU A 136 12.68 1.80 -23.49
CA GLU A 136 11.66 2.83 -23.26
C GLU A 136 11.41 3.05 -21.78
N THR A 137 11.45 1.96 -20.99
CA THR A 137 11.32 2.04 -19.54
C THR A 137 12.47 2.83 -18.92
N GLU A 138 13.71 2.53 -19.32
CA GLU A 138 14.91 3.25 -18.88
C GLU A 138 14.83 4.74 -19.22
N ALA A 139 14.43 5.08 -20.45
CA ALA A 139 14.30 6.47 -20.88
C ALA A 139 13.26 7.24 -20.05
N ILE A 140 12.14 6.61 -19.70
CA ILE A 140 11.09 7.22 -18.86
C ILE A 140 11.60 7.40 -17.43
N VAL A 141 12.27 6.41 -16.86
CA VAL A 141 12.84 6.48 -15.50
C VAL A 141 13.89 7.58 -15.42
N GLU A 142 14.77 7.67 -16.42
CA GLU A 142 15.77 8.72 -16.51
C GLU A 142 15.12 10.12 -16.61
N TYR A 143 14.09 10.26 -17.45
CA TYR A 143 13.33 11.51 -17.57
C TYR A 143 12.69 11.92 -16.24
N ILE A 144 12.14 10.97 -15.49
CA ILE A 144 11.57 11.23 -14.15
C ILE A 144 12.67 11.65 -13.17
N ALA A 145 13.81 10.96 -13.19
CA ALA A 145 14.95 11.25 -12.31
C ALA A 145 15.57 12.63 -12.53
N GLN A 146 15.48 13.15 -13.75
CA GLN A 146 16.00 14.51 -14.11
C GLN A 146 15.05 15.64 -13.67
N GLN A 147 13.82 15.33 -13.24
CA GLN A 147 12.89 16.36 -12.79
C GLN A 147 13.26 16.87 -11.39
N GLU A 148 13.02 18.15 -11.16
CA GLU A 148 13.17 18.72 -9.83
C GLU A 148 12.20 18.01 -8.84
N SER A 149 12.78 17.47 -7.78
CA SER A 149 12.03 16.85 -6.70
C SER A 149 12.06 17.74 -5.45
N THR A 150 11.23 17.42 -4.48
CA THR A 150 11.22 18.08 -3.15
C THR A 150 12.46 17.76 -2.31
N GLY A 151 13.45 17.05 -2.86
CA GLY A 151 14.75 16.77 -2.27
C GLY A 151 14.82 15.52 -1.39
N SER A 152 13.70 15.05 -0.86
CA SER A 152 13.63 13.80 -0.08
C SER A 152 12.37 13.02 -0.39
N ALA A 153 12.41 11.72 -0.13
CA ALA A 153 11.23 10.88 -0.17
C ALA A 153 10.22 11.36 0.91
N TYR A 154 8.92 11.26 0.57
CA TYR A 154 7.87 11.50 1.56
C TYR A 154 7.84 10.34 2.54
N GLU A 155 8.13 10.62 3.81
CA GLU A 155 8.08 9.63 4.86
C GLU A 155 6.64 9.48 5.35
N LEU A 156 6.10 8.25 5.29
CA LEU A 156 4.82 7.92 5.87
C LEU A 156 4.97 7.79 7.39
N PRO A 157 3.95 8.16 8.18
CA PRO A 157 3.95 7.91 9.61
C PRO A 157 4.16 6.42 9.91
N GLU A 158 4.96 6.12 10.91
CA GLU A 158 5.13 4.74 11.37
C GLU A 158 3.79 4.17 11.87
N TYR A 159 3.52 2.92 11.50
CA TYR A 159 2.36 2.21 12.01
C TYR A 159 2.64 1.72 13.43
N ILE A 160 1.93 2.29 14.39
CA ILE A 160 1.92 1.82 15.78
C ILE A 160 0.67 0.95 15.94
N PRO A 161 0.81 -0.37 16.22
CA PRO A 161 -0.34 -1.25 16.43
C PRO A 161 -1.25 -0.75 17.56
N GLU A 162 -2.57 -0.79 17.33
CA GLU A 162 -3.55 -0.50 18.39
C GLU A 162 -3.37 -1.52 19.53
N GLY A 163 -2.85 -1.08 20.67
CA GLY A 163 -2.53 -1.93 21.83
C GLY A 163 -1.13 -1.70 22.38
N GLU A 164 -0.20 -1.17 21.57
CA GLU A 164 1.12 -0.78 22.05
C GLU A 164 1.17 0.66 22.59
N GLU A 165 0.11 1.46 22.42
CA GLU A 165 0.01 2.80 23.03
C GLU A 165 0.10 2.79 24.57
N ASN A 166 -0.10 1.63 25.21
CA ASN A 166 0.08 1.49 26.66
C ASN A 166 1.45 0.98 27.08
N GLY A 167 2.33 0.59 26.15
CA GLY A 167 3.69 0.14 26.44
C GLY A 167 4.74 1.22 26.30
N ALA A 168 4.48 2.22 25.48
CA ALA A 168 5.37 3.37 25.28
C ALA A 168 4.73 4.68 25.76
N LYS A 169 4.17 4.72 26.96
CA LYS A 169 4.15 5.98 27.70
C LYS A 169 5.60 6.40 27.79
N GLY A 170 5.91 7.46 27.05
CA GLY A 170 7.22 7.92 26.73
C GLY A 170 8.20 7.67 27.86
N PHE A 171 9.22 6.88 27.57
CA PHE A 171 10.36 6.77 28.44
C PHE A 171 10.88 8.20 28.65
N ASN A 172 10.46 8.79 29.74
CA ASN A 172 11.01 10.05 30.20
C ASN A 172 12.31 9.71 30.92
N PRO A 173 13.49 9.96 30.34
CA PRO A 173 14.76 9.58 30.94
C PRO A 173 14.98 10.26 32.33
N ASN A 174 14.15 11.22 32.67
CA ASN A 174 14.19 11.91 33.94
C ASN A 174 13.16 11.38 34.97
N GLU A 175 12.26 10.48 34.56
CA GLU A 175 11.25 9.90 35.46
C GLU A 175 11.69 8.49 35.84
N LYS A 176 12.35 8.37 37.00
CA LYS A 176 12.81 7.08 37.53
C LYS A 176 11.67 6.44 38.33
N ASP A 177 11.40 5.16 37.98
CA ASP A 177 10.56 4.31 38.81
C ASP A 177 11.11 4.23 40.23
N SER A 178 10.24 4.08 41.23
CA SER A 178 10.62 3.96 42.63
C SER A 178 11.59 2.81 42.94
N LEU A 179 11.57 1.75 42.10
CA LEU A 179 12.44 0.58 42.22
C LEU A 179 13.70 0.67 41.35
N PHE A 180 13.88 1.74 40.58
CA PHE A 180 14.99 1.86 39.61
C PHE A 180 16.36 1.70 40.29
N ASP A 181 16.58 2.38 41.41
CA ASP A 181 17.89 2.35 42.09
C ASP A 181 18.18 0.98 42.71
N GLU A 182 17.17 0.25 43.17
CA GLU A 182 17.30 -1.10 43.72
C GLU A 182 17.62 -2.13 42.61
N VAL A 183 16.87 -2.08 41.52
CA VAL A 183 17.09 -2.92 40.35
C VAL A 183 18.45 -2.63 39.71
N ALA A 184 18.85 -1.37 39.58
CA ALA A 184 20.16 -1.00 39.04
C ALA A 184 21.31 -1.56 39.91
N ARG A 185 21.22 -1.50 41.23
CA ARG A 185 22.21 -2.09 42.16
C ARG A 185 22.26 -3.62 42.03
N MET A 186 21.10 -4.26 41.86
CA MET A 186 21.02 -5.71 41.67
C MET A 186 21.71 -6.14 40.35
N VAL A 187 21.41 -5.47 39.22
CA VAL A 187 22.04 -5.73 37.93
C VAL A 187 23.55 -5.53 37.96
N VAL A 188 24.03 -4.45 38.59
CA VAL A 188 25.47 -4.20 38.76
C VAL A 188 26.13 -5.28 39.60
N LYS A 189 25.49 -5.73 40.69
CA LYS A 189 26.03 -6.74 41.61
C LYS A 189 26.05 -8.15 40.98
N THR A 190 25.01 -8.50 40.24
CA THR A 190 24.86 -9.83 39.63
C THR A 190 25.44 -9.93 38.21
N GLN A 191 25.71 -8.79 37.55
CA GLN A 191 26.15 -8.69 36.17
C GLN A 191 25.18 -9.39 35.17
N VAL A 192 23.91 -9.54 35.55
CA VAL A 192 22.85 -10.17 34.74
C VAL A 192 21.67 -9.23 34.66
N GLY A 193 21.36 -8.77 33.43
CA GLY A 193 20.25 -7.85 33.12
C GLY A 193 19.06 -8.55 32.44
N SER A 194 18.66 -9.73 32.91
CA SER A 194 17.52 -10.46 32.38
C SER A 194 16.23 -10.03 33.08
N THR A 195 15.16 -9.78 32.28
CA THR A 195 13.82 -9.42 32.80
C THR A 195 13.23 -10.47 33.74
N SER A 196 13.60 -11.73 33.60
CA SER A 196 13.17 -12.82 34.47
C SER A 196 13.83 -12.82 35.87
N ASN A 197 14.90 -12.02 36.08
CA ASN A 197 15.58 -11.87 37.38
C ASN A 197 15.16 -10.61 38.13
N ILE A 198 14.28 -9.81 37.55
CA ILE A 198 13.80 -8.52 38.05
C ILE A 198 12.36 -8.61 38.60
N GLN A 199 11.69 -9.76 38.39
CA GLN A 199 10.36 -10.04 38.95
C GLN A 199 10.38 -10.45 40.40
#